data_c6ae82f0f9818a4d75730292b4a0848d
#
_entry.id   c6ae82f0f9818a4d75730292b4a0848d
#
_cell.length_a   1.000
_cell.length_b   1.000
_cell.length_c   1.000
_cell.angle_alpha   90.00
_cell.angle_beta   90.00
_cell.angle_gamma   90.00
#
_symmetry.space_group_name_H-M   'P 1'
#
loop_
_entity.id
_entity.type
_entity.pdbx_description
1 polymer ?
#
loop_
_entity_poly.entity_id
_entity_poly.type
_entity_poly.pdbx_seq_one_letter_code
_entity_poly.pdbx_strand_id
1 'polypeptide(L)'
;MKEPPKKRPGAPDYARAREKMVQEQIIDRGIHDPRVIEAMRKIPRHLFVPDALLGRAYGDTALPIGDGQTITQPYVAAYMTEALGLRGHERVLEVGTGSGYQAAILACLAERVYSVERIRSLLEKARKALDRVHCLNVMTKLSDGSYGWQEEAPFGAILITAGAPSI
;
A
#
# COMPACT_ATOMS: atom_id res chain seq x y z
N MET A 1 -18.34 -21.18 22.06
CA MET A 1 -17.11 -20.48 21.62
C MET A 1 -16.21 -21.51 20.93
N LYS A 2 -15.93 -21.36 19.62
CA LYS A 2 -14.98 -22.24 18.93
C LYS A 2 -13.57 -21.69 19.17
N GLU A 3 -12.67 -22.53 19.69
CA GLU A 3 -11.24 -22.18 19.80
C GLU A 3 -10.69 -21.73 18.44
N PRO A 4 -9.84 -20.69 18.40
CA PRO A 4 -9.19 -20.29 17.16
C PRO A 4 -8.30 -21.44 16.67
N PRO A 5 -8.19 -21.64 15.35
CA PRO A 5 -7.42 -22.74 14.78
C PRO A 5 -5.96 -22.63 15.22
N LYS A 6 -5.41 -23.71 15.79
CA LYS A 6 -4.00 -23.80 16.20
C LYS A 6 -3.10 -23.59 14.97
N LYS A 7 -2.19 -22.59 15.04
CA LYS A 7 -1.19 -22.34 14.01
C LYS A 7 -0.38 -23.60 13.76
N ARG A 8 -0.17 -23.99 12.50
CA ARG A 8 0.71 -25.11 12.13
C ARG A 8 2.15 -24.77 12.59
N PRO A 9 2.88 -25.70 13.23
CA PRO A 9 4.28 -25.49 13.57
C PRO A 9 5.08 -25.17 12.30
N GLY A 10 5.85 -24.07 12.30
CA GLY A 10 6.66 -23.62 11.17
C GLY A 10 6.01 -22.61 10.20
N ALA A 11 4.72 -22.25 10.37
CA ALA A 11 4.13 -21.18 9.57
C ALA A 11 4.71 -19.81 9.98
N PRO A 12 5.08 -18.94 9.01
CA PRO A 12 5.60 -17.61 9.31
C PRO A 12 4.61 -16.80 10.17
N ASP A 13 5.11 -16.19 11.24
CA ASP A 13 4.30 -15.27 12.05
C ASP A 13 4.32 -13.86 11.42
N TYR A 14 3.49 -13.67 10.42
CA TYR A 14 3.38 -12.39 9.72
C TYR A 14 2.93 -11.24 10.63
N ALA A 15 2.18 -11.51 11.68
CA ALA A 15 1.76 -10.47 12.63
C ALA A 15 2.97 -9.93 13.40
N ARG A 16 3.80 -10.83 13.92
CA ARG A 16 5.05 -10.48 14.60
C ARG A 16 6.05 -9.80 13.66
N ALA A 17 6.20 -10.32 12.44
CA ALA A 17 7.09 -9.73 11.44
C ALA A 17 6.64 -8.29 11.05
N ARG A 18 5.32 -8.06 10.93
CA ARG A 18 4.76 -6.74 10.66
C ARG A 18 5.00 -5.78 11.82
N GLU A 19 4.75 -6.19 13.06
CA GLU A 19 4.99 -5.34 14.24
C GLU A 19 6.47 -4.95 14.35
N LYS A 20 7.39 -5.91 14.12
CA LYS A 20 8.83 -5.64 14.07
C LYS A 20 9.17 -4.61 12.97
N MET A 21 8.62 -4.78 11.77
CA MET A 21 8.78 -3.80 10.68
C MET A 21 8.31 -2.41 11.10
N VAL A 22 7.14 -2.31 11.73
CA VAL A 22 6.59 -1.02 12.14
C VAL A 22 7.46 -0.37 13.21
N GLN A 23 7.92 -1.14 14.20
CA GLN A 23 8.79 -0.60 15.24
C GLN A 23 10.14 -0.15 14.66
N GLU A 24 10.89 -1.06 14.03
CA GLU A 24 12.29 -0.83 13.66
C GLU A 24 12.45 0.03 12.39
N GLN A 25 11.51 -0.08 11.44
CA GLN A 25 11.66 0.59 10.14
C GLN A 25 10.82 1.85 10.01
N ILE A 26 9.80 2.04 10.85
CA ILE A 26 8.87 3.16 10.76
C ILE A 26 9.04 4.09 11.96
N ILE A 27 8.75 3.62 13.17
CA ILE A 27 8.77 4.45 14.39
C ILE A 27 10.21 4.88 14.72
N ASP A 28 11.14 3.92 14.80
CA ASP A 28 12.55 4.20 15.18
C ASP A 28 13.27 5.08 14.14
N ARG A 29 12.69 5.22 12.94
CA ARG A 29 13.20 6.10 11.85
C ARG A 29 12.47 7.43 11.75
N GLY A 30 11.63 7.78 12.72
CA GLY A 30 11.08 9.13 12.87
C GLY A 30 9.75 9.37 12.18
N ILE A 31 8.97 8.34 11.84
CA ILE A 31 7.57 8.50 11.49
C ILE A 31 6.77 8.64 12.79
N HIS A 32 6.00 9.71 12.92
CA HIS A 32 5.34 10.10 14.16
C HIS A 32 3.81 10.15 14.06
N ASP A 33 3.21 10.26 12.86
CA ASP A 33 1.74 10.27 12.74
C ASP A 33 1.16 8.91 13.18
N PRO A 34 0.39 8.89 14.30
CA PRO A 34 -0.15 7.64 14.84
C PRO A 34 -1.10 6.95 13.86
N ARG A 35 -1.77 7.69 12.97
CA ARG A 35 -2.68 7.12 11.97
C ARG A 35 -1.92 6.41 10.86
N VAL A 36 -0.75 6.95 10.45
CA VAL A 36 0.15 6.29 9.50
C VAL A 36 0.71 5.01 10.12
N ILE A 37 1.20 5.09 11.35
CA ILE A 37 1.70 3.93 12.09
C ILE A 37 0.64 2.83 12.20
N GLU A 38 -0.60 3.20 12.54
CA GLU A 38 -1.71 2.25 12.66
C GLU A 38 -2.10 1.64 11.30
N ALA A 39 -2.09 2.43 10.21
CA ALA A 39 -2.32 1.92 8.86
C ALA A 39 -1.25 0.88 8.48
N MET A 40 0.03 1.14 8.78
CA MET A 40 1.13 0.21 8.54
C MET A 40 1.00 -1.08 9.37
N ARG A 41 0.46 -1.01 10.58
CA ARG A 41 0.12 -2.17 11.41
C ARG A 41 -1.06 -2.97 10.87
N LYS A 42 -2.07 -2.28 10.38
CA LYS A 42 -3.32 -2.88 9.91
C LYS A 42 -3.15 -3.62 8.59
N ILE A 43 -2.47 -3.03 7.61
CA ILE A 43 -2.38 -3.57 6.25
C ILE A 43 -1.32 -4.69 6.16
N PRO A 44 -1.73 -5.94 5.84
CA PRO A 44 -0.83 -7.09 5.78
C PRO A 44 -0.01 -7.09 4.48
N ARG A 45 1.16 -6.46 4.48
CA ARG A 45 2.03 -6.28 3.32
C ARG A 45 2.31 -7.57 2.55
N HIS A 46 2.40 -8.72 3.21
CA HIS A 46 2.62 -10.02 2.57
C HIS A 46 1.53 -10.44 1.58
N LEU A 47 0.33 -9.85 1.65
CA LEU A 47 -0.74 -10.09 0.66
C LEU A 47 -0.56 -9.31 -0.65
N PHE A 48 0.43 -8.42 -0.70
CA PHE A 48 0.73 -7.54 -1.83
C PHE A 48 2.06 -7.89 -2.53
N VAL A 49 2.69 -8.98 -2.13
CA VAL A 49 3.93 -9.49 -2.74
C VAL A 49 3.70 -10.86 -3.37
N PRO A 50 4.49 -11.25 -4.39
CA PRO A 50 4.44 -12.61 -4.94
C PRO A 50 4.76 -13.67 -3.91
N ASP A 51 4.18 -14.87 -4.04
CA ASP A 51 4.37 -15.98 -3.08
C ASP A 51 5.84 -16.35 -2.86
N ALA A 52 6.67 -16.29 -3.89
CA ALA A 52 8.11 -16.54 -3.78
C ALA A 52 8.85 -15.54 -2.88
N LEU A 53 8.24 -14.39 -2.57
CA LEU A 53 8.83 -13.30 -1.77
C LEU A 53 8.19 -13.14 -0.39
N LEU A 54 7.26 -14.00 0.00
CA LEU A 54 6.55 -13.92 1.29
C LEU A 54 7.49 -13.82 2.48
N GLY A 55 8.59 -14.56 2.50
CA GLY A 55 9.61 -14.50 3.56
C GLY A 55 10.37 -13.17 3.65
N ARG A 56 10.30 -12.34 2.61
CA ARG A 56 10.95 -11.02 2.53
C ARG A 56 9.96 -9.85 2.64
N ALA A 57 8.66 -10.13 2.72
CA ALA A 57 7.59 -9.12 2.65
C ALA A 57 7.74 -7.98 3.66
N TYR A 58 8.32 -8.24 4.82
CA TYR A 58 8.51 -7.27 5.90
C TYR A 58 9.97 -6.80 6.06
N GLY A 59 10.84 -7.14 5.09
CA GLY A 59 12.22 -6.61 5.03
C GLY A 59 12.24 -5.14 4.59
N ASP A 60 13.31 -4.44 5.00
CA ASP A 60 13.51 -3.00 4.70
C ASP A 60 14.01 -2.79 3.26
N THR A 61 13.24 -3.24 2.29
CA THR A 61 13.60 -3.14 0.88
C THR A 61 12.38 -3.11 -0.03
N ALA A 62 12.54 -2.52 -1.22
CA ALA A 62 11.61 -2.71 -2.32
C ALA A 62 11.70 -4.15 -2.86
N LEU A 63 10.57 -4.71 -3.30
CA LEU A 63 10.51 -6.07 -3.84
C LEU A 63 9.86 -6.08 -5.22
N PRO A 64 10.33 -6.93 -6.16
CA PRO A 64 9.71 -7.03 -7.47
C PRO A 64 8.29 -7.61 -7.38
N ILE A 65 7.36 -7.03 -8.17
CA ILE A 65 5.96 -7.46 -8.26
C ILE A 65 5.56 -7.93 -9.66
N GLY A 66 6.53 -7.97 -10.56
CA GLY A 66 6.36 -8.28 -11.98
C GLY A 66 6.39 -7.05 -12.87
N ASP A 67 6.42 -7.27 -14.18
CA ASP A 67 6.39 -6.22 -15.20
C ASP A 67 7.44 -5.10 -15.00
N GLY A 68 8.60 -5.45 -14.43
CA GLY A 68 9.68 -4.50 -14.11
C GLY A 68 9.36 -3.53 -12.99
N GLN A 69 8.26 -3.74 -12.25
CA GLN A 69 7.82 -2.86 -11.16
C GLN A 69 8.11 -3.47 -9.78
N THR A 70 8.08 -2.61 -8.75
CA THR A 70 8.34 -3.00 -7.36
C THR A 70 7.26 -2.47 -6.42
N ILE A 71 7.03 -3.20 -5.32
CA ILE A 71 6.37 -2.63 -4.15
C ILE A 71 7.39 -1.77 -3.40
N THR A 72 7.00 -0.56 -3.07
CA THR A 72 7.85 0.43 -2.37
C THR A 72 8.33 -0.09 -1.01
N GLN A 73 9.57 0.23 -0.64
CA GLN A 73 10.14 -0.04 0.68
C GLN A 73 9.20 0.46 1.80
N PRO A 74 9.03 -0.29 2.91
CA PRO A 74 8.09 0.09 3.98
C PRO A 74 8.27 1.49 4.52
N TYR A 75 9.51 1.89 4.82
CA TYR A 75 9.81 3.23 5.32
C TYR A 75 9.38 4.33 4.33
N VAL A 76 9.73 4.16 3.05
CA VAL A 76 9.39 5.15 2.02
C VAL A 76 7.88 5.28 1.85
N ALA A 77 7.15 4.16 1.91
CA ALA A 77 5.69 4.17 1.86
C ALA A 77 5.08 4.95 3.03
N ALA A 78 5.58 4.73 4.24
CA ALA A 78 5.12 5.46 5.43
C ALA A 78 5.49 6.95 5.37
N TYR A 79 6.73 7.27 4.97
CA TYR A 79 7.22 8.64 4.84
C TYR A 79 6.39 9.46 3.84
N MET A 80 6.15 8.92 2.64
CA MET A 80 5.30 9.57 1.64
C MET A 80 3.88 9.79 2.15
N THR A 81 3.33 8.80 2.89
CA THR A 81 1.98 8.91 3.45
C THR A 81 1.91 9.99 4.53
N GLU A 82 2.89 10.05 5.44
CA GLU A 82 2.96 11.10 6.48
C GLU A 82 3.11 12.49 5.87
N ALA A 83 3.95 12.63 4.83
CA ALA A 83 4.17 13.90 4.13
C ALA A 83 2.90 14.48 3.47
N LEU A 84 1.91 13.66 3.14
CA LEU A 84 0.62 14.13 2.62
C LEU A 84 -0.22 14.88 3.66
N GLY A 85 0.02 14.69 4.96
CA GLY A 85 -0.68 15.37 6.04
C GLY A 85 -2.20 15.17 6.03
N LEU A 86 -2.69 13.99 5.63
CA LEU A 86 -4.11 13.69 5.48
C LEU A 86 -4.87 13.85 6.81
N ARG A 87 -6.08 14.37 6.76
CA ARG A 87 -6.96 14.60 7.94
C ARG A 87 -8.14 13.63 8.00
N GLY A 88 -8.38 12.85 6.93
CA GLY A 88 -9.42 11.81 6.88
C GLY A 88 -10.60 12.09 5.94
N HIS A 89 -10.73 13.31 5.46
CA HIS A 89 -11.82 13.74 4.57
C HIS A 89 -11.37 13.97 3.12
N GLU A 90 -10.10 13.73 2.85
CA GLU A 90 -9.52 13.97 1.52
C GLU A 90 -9.91 12.86 0.54
N ARG A 91 -10.13 13.28 -0.70
CA ARG A 91 -10.09 12.44 -1.88
C ARG A 91 -8.66 12.46 -2.40
N VAL A 92 -8.00 11.31 -2.43
CA VAL A 92 -6.57 11.19 -2.78
C VAL A 92 -6.44 10.54 -4.16
N LEU A 93 -5.63 11.14 -5.03
CA LEU A 93 -5.19 10.51 -6.28
C LEU A 93 -3.83 9.83 -6.06
N GLU A 94 -3.74 8.55 -6.35
CA GLU A 94 -2.49 7.81 -6.46
C GLU A 94 -2.18 7.53 -7.93
N VAL A 95 -0.97 7.87 -8.35
CA VAL A 95 -0.44 7.55 -9.69
C VAL A 95 0.58 6.44 -9.57
N GLY A 96 0.21 5.25 -10.08
CA GLY A 96 1.00 4.03 -9.96
C GLY A 96 0.44 3.07 -8.89
N THR A 97 -0.67 2.38 -9.18
CA THR A 97 -1.27 1.40 -8.24
C THR A 97 -0.29 0.28 -7.86
N GLY A 98 0.50 -0.20 -8.83
CA GLY A 98 1.46 -1.27 -8.64
C GLY A 98 0.84 -2.51 -7.99
N SER A 99 1.29 -2.84 -6.77
CA SER A 99 0.73 -3.95 -5.98
C SER A 99 -0.62 -3.63 -5.32
N GLY A 100 -0.97 -2.34 -5.16
CA GLY A 100 -2.09 -1.86 -4.37
C GLY A 100 -1.79 -1.62 -2.89
N TYR A 101 -0.55 -1.87 -2.43
CA TYR A 101 -0.19 -1.72 -1.02
C TYR A 101 -0.29 -0.27 -0.54
N GLN A 102 0.23 0.68 -1.33
CA GLN A 102 0.16 2.10 -1.00
C GLN A 102 -1.30 2.59 -1.01
N ALA A 103 -2.10 2.17 -2.00
CA ALA A 103 -3.54 2.45 -2.03
C ALA A 103 -4.25 1.95 -0.77
N ALA A 104 -3.92 0.74 -0.29
CA ALA A 104 -4.51 0.18 0.93
C ALA A 104 -4.13 0.97 2.19
N ILE A 105 -2.90 1.49 2.28
CA ILE A 105 -2.48 2.37 3.38
C ILE A 105 -3.24 3.69 3.31
N LEU A 106 -3.30 4.35 2.16
CA LEU A 106 -4.03 5.59 1.95
C LEU A 106 -5.51 5.44 2.29
N ALA A 107 -6.11 4.28 1.99
CA ALA A 107 -7.50 3.98 2.30
C ALA A 107 -7.82 3.97 3.81
N CYS A 108 -6.81 3.81 4.67
CA CYS A 108 -6.97 3.92 6.11
C CYS A 108 -7.01 5.37 6.60
N LEU A 109 -6.52 6.33 5.80
CA LEU A 109 -6.33 7.73 6.20
C LEU A 109 -7.18 8.73 5.41
N ALA A 110 -7.73 8.33 4.27
CA ALA A 110 -8.50 9.19 3.37
C ALA A 110 -9.97 8.78 3.31
N GLU A 111 -10.85 9.70 2.93
CA GLU A 111 -12.24 9.39 2.64
C GLU A 111 -12.34 8.41 1.45
N ARG A 112 -11.60 8.71 0.38
CA ARG A 112 -11.59 7.88 -0.83
C ARG A 112 -10.24 7.98 -1.55
N VAL A 113 -9.79 6.86 -2.09
CA VAL A 113 -8.56 6.77 -2.89
C VAL A 113 -8.93 6.43 -4.33
N TYR A 114 -8.37 7.21 -5.26
CA TYR A 114 -8.47 7.00 -6.70
C TYR A 114 -7.07 6.63 -7.19
N SER A 115 -6.89 5.42 -7.68
CA SER A 115 -5.58 4.90 -8.06
C SER A 115 -5.55 4.55 -9.54
N VAL A 116 -4.57 5.10 -10.27
CA VAL A 116 -4.39 4.85 -11.70
C VAL A 116 -3.17 3.98 -11.95
N GLU A 117 -3.33 3.01 -12.86
CA GLU A 117 -2.27 2.08 -13.27
C GLU A 117 -2.32 1.89 -14.80
N ARG A 118 -1.16 1.94 -15.44
CA ARG A 118 -1.06 1.72 -16.89
C ARG A 118 -0.89 0.24 -17.27
N ILE A 119 -0.44 -0.60 -16.34
CA ILE A 119 -0.14 -2.02 -16.59
C ILE A 119 -1.33 -2.86 -16.12
N ARG A 120 -2.09 -3.40 -17.07
CA ARG A 120 -3.31 -4.18 -16.80
C ARG A 120 -3.07 -5.34 -15.84
N SER A 121 -2.00 -6.12 -16.05
CA SER A 121 -1.67 -7.29 -15.21
C SER A 121 -1.45 -6.93 -13.75
N LEU A 122 -0.81 -5.78 -13.47
CA LEU A 122 -0.62 -5.27 -12.12
C LEU A 122 -1.94 -4.81 -11.51
N LEU A 123 -2.73 -4.05 -12.26
CA LEU A 123 -4.03 -3.56 -11.79
C LEU A 123 -4.97 -4.71 -11.39
N GLU A 124 -5.01 -5.78 -12.17
CA GLU A 124 -5.83 -6.97 -11.86
C GLU A 124 -5.36 -7.68 -10.58
N LYS A 125 -4.05 -7.78 -10.37
CA LYS A 125 -3.46 -8.33 -9.13
C LYS A 125 -3.76 -7.42 -7.94
N ALA A 126 -3.60 -6.11 -8.11
CA ALA A 126 -3.87 -5.12 -7.07
C ALA A 126 -5.33 -5.15 -6.61
N ARG A 127 -6.29 -5.21 -7.54
CA ARG A 127 -7.73 -5.34 -7.20
C ARG A 127 -8.00 -6.55 -6.31
N LYS A 128 -7.46 -7.71 -6.68
CA LYS A 128 -7.59 -8.94 -5.88
C LYS A 128 -6.97 -8.80 -4.49
N ALA A 129 -5.84 -8.11 -4.37
CA ALA A 129 -5.19 -7.88 -3.08
C ALA A 129 -6.01 -6.90 -2.21
N LEU A 130 -6.52 -5.81 -2.80
CA LEU A 130 -7.39 -4.83 -2.14
C LEU A 130 -8.69 -5.47 -1.63
N ASP A 131 -9.31 -6.33 -2.45
CA ASP A 131 -10.51 -7.09 -2.06
C ASP A 131 -10.24 -7.99 -0.84
N ARG A 132 -9.09 -8.67 -0.82
CA ARG A 132 -8.69 -9.54 0.31
C ARG A 132 -8.55 -8.79 1.63
N VAL A 133 -8.18 -7.52 1.59
CA VAL A 133 -8.03 -6.67 2.79
C VAL A 133 -9.24 -5.74 3.00
N HIS A 134 -10.31 -5.94 2.24
CA HIS A 134 -11.56 -5.19 2.34
C HIS A 134 -11.41 -3.66 2.23
N CYS A 135 -10.55 -3.19 1.32
CA CYS A 135 -10.40 -1.77 1.00
C CYS A 135 -11.53 -1.31 0.07
N LEU A 136 -12.71 -1.02 0.62
CA LEU A 136 -13.91 -0.68 -0.15
C LEU A 136 -13.94 0.77 -0.66
N ASN A 137 -13.09 1.63 -0.14
CA ASN A 137 -12.99 3.06 -0.52
C ASN A 137 -11.85 3.33 -1.51
N VAL A 138 -11.31 2.28 -2.16
CA VAL A 138 -10.32 2.41 -3.24
C VAL A 138 -10.98 2.17 -4.58
N MET A 139 -10.91 3.17 -5.46
CA MET A 139 -11.31 3.06 -6.87
C MET A 139 -10.07 2.96 -7.74
N THR A 140 -10.09 2.08 -8.73
CA THR A 140 -8.93 1.87 -9.60
C THR A 140 -9.29 2.01 -11.07
N LYS A 141 -8.43 2.65 -11.86
CA LYS A 141 -8.60 2.88 -13.30
C LYS A 141 -7.35 2.44 -14.08
N LEU A 142 -7.57 1.71 -15.18
CA LEU A 142 -6.51 1.45 -16.15
C LEU A 142 -6.33 2.71 -17.01
N SER A 143 -5.26 3.45 -16.77
CA SER A 143 -4.97 4.70 -17.47
C SER A 143 -3.49 5.05 -17.37
N ASP A 144 -3.01 5.86 -18.32
CA ASP A 144 -1.73 6.52 -18.16
C ASP A 144 -1.86 7.59 -17.06
N GLY A 145 -0.92 7.55 -16.10
CA GLY A 145 -0.92 8.46 -14.95
C GLY A 145 -0.74 9.93 -15.30
N SER A 146 -0.17 10.24 -16.47
CA SER A 146 0.00 11.63 -16.94
C SER A 146 -1.34 12.36 -17.17
N TYR A 147 -2.42 11.61 -17.41
CA TYR A 147 -3.76 12.18 -17.55
C TYR A 147 -4.48 12.37 -16.20
N GLY A 148 -3.95 11.79 -15.12
CA GLY A 148 -4.64 11.76 -13.83
C GLY A 148 -6.01 11.06 -13.91
N TRP A 149 -6.99 11.60 -13.18
CA TRP A 149 -8.37 11.13 -13.21
C TRP A 149 -9.33 12.33 -13.19
N GLN A 150 -9.50 12.97 -14.34
CA GLN A 150 -10.18 14.26 -14.48
C GLN A 150 -11.64 14.20 -14.03
N GLU A 151 -12.35 13.08 -14.31
CA GLU A 151 -13.77 12.91 -13.99
C GLU A 151 -14.02 12.90 -12.47
N GLU A 152 -12.97 12.62 -11.68
CA GLU A 152 -13.04 12.55 -10.23
C GLU A 152 -12.35 13.74 -9.52
N ALA A 153 -11.79 14.66 -10.27
CA ALA A 153 -11.18 15.88 -9.71
C ALA A 153 -12.24 16.80 -9.08
N PRO A 154 -11.88 17.69 -8.13
CA PRO A 154 -10.55 17.90 -7.58
C PRO A 154 -10.17 16.89 -6.50
N PHE A 155 -8.86 16.73 -6.27
CA PHE A 155 -8.29 15.90 -5.21
C PHE A 155 -7.68 16.78 -4.10
N GLY A 156 -7.82 16.34 -2.84
CA GLY A 156 -7.21 16.99 -1.69
C GLY A 156 -5.71 16.73 -1.57
N ALA A 157 -5.25 15.59 -2.12
CA ALA A 157 -3.83 15.23 -2.18
C ALA A 157 -3.55 14.33 -3.40
N ILE A 158 -2.31 14.39 -3.88
CA ILE A 158 -1.84 13.53 -4.99
C ILE A 158 -0.53 12.86 -4.56
N LEU A 159 -0.47 11.54 -4.70
CA LEU A 159 0.74 10.75 -4.47
C LEU A 159 1.18 10.10 -5.78
N ILE A 160 2.43 10.32 -6.17
CA ILE A 160 3.04 9.71 -7.35
C ILE A 160 4.06 8.68 -6.91
N THR A 161 3.77 7.40 -7.18
CA THR A 161 4.64 6.25 -6.87
C THR A 161 5.25 5.63 -8.12
N ALA A 162 4.94 6.17 -9.29
CA ALA A 162 5.46 5.75 -10.58
C ALA A 162 6.61 6.65 -11.05
N GLY A 163 7.57 6.08 -11.80
CA GLY A 163 8.57 6.89 -12.50
C GLY A 163 7.94 7.67 -13.66
N ALA A 164 8.33 8.94 -13.83
CA ALA A 164 8.01 9.74 -15.00
C ALA A 164 9.20 9.74 -15.98
N PRO A 165 8.96 9.75 -17.31
CA PRO A 165 10.04 9.77 -18.31
C PRO A 165 10.80 11.10 -18.34
N SER A 166 10.17 12.18 -17.89
CA SER A 166 10.77 13.53 -17.70
C SER A 166 9.90 14.32 -16.74
N ILE A 167 10.52 15.27 -16.07
CA ILE A 167 9.84 16.32 -15.27
C ILE A 167 9.79 17.58 -16.12
#